data_7f40c3d0c97766c7a97066a829da7c7a
#
_entry.id   7f40c3d0c97766c7a97066a829da7c7a
#
_cell.length_a   1.000
_cell.length_b   1.000
_cell.length_c   1.000
_cell.angle_alpha   90.00
_cell.angle_beta   90.00
_cell.angle_gamma   90.00
#
_symmetry.space_group_name_H-M   'P 1'
#
loop_
_entity.id
_entity.type
_entity.pdbx_description
1 polymer ?
#
loop_
_entity_poly.entity_id
_entity_poly.type
_entity_poly.pdbx_seq_one_letter_code
_entity_poly.pdbx_strand_id
1 'polypeptide(L)'
;MADKRIDAAGDALSVPSSDILEASTSIDLKLLSLEEEIAVSVAEDLGMLTGTIESGSYDFQDKDVTTVNTPVILIVNKDVSDEEVYKITESIYNNFDYLSTVHEEFKNLTAENMAEVGGVPLHSGAEAFYQDKGLLE
;
A
#
# COMPACT_ATOMS: atom_id res chain seq x y z
N MET A 1 -4.49 24.95 0.61
CA MET A 1 -5.40 24.92 1.78
C MET A 1 -5.08 26.03 2.78
N ALA A 2 -3.92 26.11 3.40
CA ALA A 2 -3.62 27.19 4.37
C ALA A 2 -3.77 28.60 3.81
N ASP A 3 -3.48 28.82 2.53
CA ASP A 3 -3.65 30.10 1.83
C ASP A 3 -5.05 30.32 1.23
N LYS A 4 -6.00 29.42 1.51
CA LYS A 4 -7.41 29.48 1.06
C LYS A 4 -7.59 29.46 -0.46
N ARG A 5 -6.63 28.95 -1.22
CA ARG A 5 -6.75 28.82 -2.69
C ARG A 5 -7.42 27.51 -3.11
N ILE A 6 -7.40 26.51 -2.26
CA ILE A 6 -8.06 25.21 -2.47
C ILE A 6 -8.76 24.78 -1.17
N ASP A 7 -9.89 24.12 -1.29
CA ASP A 7 -10.68 23.62 -0.14
C ASP A 7 -10.47 22.11 0.09
N ALA A 8 -10.03 21.39 -0.93
CA ALA A 8 -9.73 19.96 -0.84
C ALA A 8 -8.48 19.62 -1.67
N ALA A 9 -7.80 18.56 -1.29
CA ALA A 9 -6.69 17.97 -2.01
C ALA A 9 -6.78 16.43 -1.94
N GLY A 10 -6.28 15.77 -2.98
CA GLY A 10 -6.07 14.32 -3.00
C GLY A 10 -4.62 14.04 -3.35
N ASP A 11 -4.02 13.06 -2.69
CA ASP A 11 -2.65 12.66 -2.93
C ASP A 11 -2.47 11.17 -2.61
N ALA A 12 -1.42 10.55 -3.16
CA ALA A 12 -1.01 9.19 -2.87
C ALA A 12 0.14 9.24 -1.86
N LEU A 13 -0.16 8.96 -0.61
CA LEU A 13 0.77 9.10 0.51
C LEU A 13 0.69 7.85 1.41
N SER A 14 1.81 7.53 2.04
CA SER A 14 1.82 6.57 3.15
C SER A 14 1.07 7.13 4.37
N VAL A 15 0.49 6.26 5.16
CA VAL A 15 -0.26 6.65 6.37
C VAL A 15 0.47 6.12 7.61
N PRO A 16 0.79 7.01 8.58
CA PRO A 16 0.59 8.47 8.59
C PRO A 16 1.59 9.23 7.72
N SER A 17 1.14 10.29 7.04
CA SER A 17 1.98 11.16 6.22
C SER A 17 2.49 12.37 7.02
N SER A 18 3.79 12.65 6.90
CA SER A 18 4.40 13.84 7.51
C SER A 18 3.80 15.15 7.00
N ASP A 19 3.42 15.20 5.72
CA ASP A 19 2.84 16.39 5.11
C ASP A 19 1.45 16.72 5.68
N ILE A 20 0.65 15.68 5.92
CA ILE A 20 -0.66 15.82 6.57
C ILE A 20 -0.48 16.20 8.05
N LEU A 21 0.47 15.60 8.75
CA LEU A 21 0.79 15.95 10.15
C LEU A 21 1.24 17.39 10.26
N GLU A 22 2.14 17.86 9.39
CA GLU A 22 2.57 19.26 9.39
C GLU A 22 1.41 20.22 9.09
N ALA A 23 0.60 19.91 8.07
CA ALA A 23 -0.55 20.75 7.71
C ALA A 23 -1.57 20.86 8.87
N SER A 24 -1.81 19.77 9.61
CA SER A 24 -2.76 19.71 10.73
C SER A 24 -2.36 20.63 11.90
N THR A 25 -1.07 21.00 12.00
CA THR A 25 -0.62 21.96 13.02
C THR A 25 -1.10 23.40 12.76
N SER A 26 -1.50 23.71 11.53
CA SER A 26 -1.79 25.07 11.07
C SER A 26 -3.24 25.27 10.61
N ILE A 27 -3.92 24.18 10.24
CA ILE A 27 -5.31 24.22 9.77
C ILE A 27 -6.06 22.98 10.27
N ASP A 28 -7.37 23.16 10.50
CA ASP A 28 -8.25 22.04 10.80
C ASP A 28 -8.45 21.19 9.52
N LEU A 29 -8.12 19.91 9.62
CA LEU A 29 -8.22 18.95 8.54
C LEU A 29 -9.32 17.92 8.82
N LYS A 30 -9.85 17.37 7.73
CA LYS A 30 -10.76 16.23 7.77
C LYS A 30 -10.45 15.33 6.58
N LEU A 31 -10.26 14.03 6.84
CA LEU A 31 -10.24 13.02 5.79
C LEU A 31 -11.66 12.77 5.29
N LEU A 32 -11.81 12.63 3.98
CA LEU A 32 -13.09 12.33 3.34
C LEU A 32 -13.13 10.84 3.01
N SER A 33 -14.08 10.14 3.61
CA SER A 33 -14.34 8.73 3.30
C SER A 33 -15.05 8.61 1.96
N LEU A 34 -14.64 7.67 1.15
CA LEU A 34 -15.40 7.23 -0.02
C LEU A 34 -16.55 6.32 0.44
N GLU A 35 -17.65 6.33 -0.30
CA GLU A 35 -18.65 5.27 -0.18
C GLU A 35 -18.04 3.95 -0.70
N GLU A 36 -18.36 2.83 -0.06
CA GLU A 36 -17.74 1.53 -0.38
C GLU A 36 -17.89 1.14 -1.85
N GLU A 37 -19.08 1.34 -2.43
CA GLU A 37 -19.33 1.08 -3.84
C GLU A 37 -18.45 1.95 -4.77
N ILE A 38 -18.20 3.20 -4.38
CA ILE A 38 -17.33 4.11 -5.14
C ILE A 38 -15.87 3.69 -5.02
N ALA A 39 -15.41 3.30 -3.80
CA ALA A 39 -14.05 2.82 -3.59
C ALA A 39 -13.76 1.57 -4.42
N VAL A 40 -14.69 0.61 -4.46
CA VAL A 40 -14.60 -0.60 -5.28
C VAL A 40 -14.52 -0.25 -6.77
N SER A 41 -15.45 0.58 -7.27
CA SER A 41 -15.47 0.97 -8.69
C SER A 41 -14.19 1.67 -9.11
N VAL A 42 -13.67 2.60 -8.30
CA VAL A 42 -12.40 3.29 -8.58
C VAL A 42 -11.22 2.34 -8.54
N ALA A 43 -11.20 1.42 -7.58
CA ALA A 43 -10.14 0.43 -7.46
C ALA A 43 -10.08 -0.48 -8.71
N GLU A 44 -11.23 -0.99 -9.16
CA GLU A 44 -11.33 -1.80 -10.38
C GLU A 44 -10.92 -1.04 -11.64
N ASP A 45 -11.41 0.19 -11.82
CA ASP A 45 -11.13 1.01 -13.00
C ASP A 45 -9.64 1.41 -13.13
N LEU A 46 -8.97 1.59 -12.01
CA LEU A 46 -7.58 2.08 -11.95
C LEU A 46 -6.55 0.98 -11.64
N GLY A 47 -6.97 -0.26 -11.42
CA GLY A 47 -6.07 -1.34 -10.99
C GLY A 47 -5.48 -1.11 -9.60
N MET A 48 -6.24 -0.45 -8.73
CA MET A 48 -5.91 -0.17 -7.33
C MET A 48 -6.58 -1.21 -6.41
N LEU A 49 -6.35 -1.08 -5.13
CA LEU A 49 -7.03 -1.85 -4.08
C LEU A 49 -7.93 -0.91 -3.26
N THR A 50 -8.99 -1.46 -2.68
CA THR A 50 -9.71 -0.74 -1.62
C THR A 50 -8.90 -0.77 -0.34
N GLY A 51 -8.96 0.29 0.45
CA GLY A 51 -8.19 0.41 1.68
C GLY A 51 -8.94 1.18 2.76
N THR A 52 -8.48 1.02 3.98
CA THR A 52 -8.99 1.74 5.15
C THR A 52 -7.84 2.45 5.85
N ILE A 53 -8.03 3.73 6.11
CA ILE A 53 -7.18 4.48 7.04
C ILE A 53 -7.83 4.31 8.41
N GLU A 54 -7.19 3.54 9.29
CA GLU A 54 -7.73 3.23 10.61
C GLU A 54 -7.85 4.48 11.48
N SER A 55 -8.88 4.51 12.32
CA SER A 55 -9.09 5.59 13.28
C SER A 55 -7.86 5.75 14.19
N GLY A 56 -7.48 7.00 14.47
CA GLY A 56 -6.29 7.30 15.26
C GLY A 56 -4.98 7.30 14.46
N SER A 57 -5.00 7.07 13.14
CA SER A 57 -3.82 7.28 12.29
C SER A 57 -3.34 8.74 12.31
N TYR A 58 -4.26 9.67 12.56
CA TYR A 58 -3.99 11.09 12.80
C TYR A 58 -4.78 11.57 14.02
N ASP A 59 -4.23 12.50 14.80
CA ASP A 59 -4.85 13.03 16.04
C ASP A 59 -6.25 13.64 15.82
N PHE A 60 -6.53 14.13 14.61
CA PHE A 60 -7.82 14.72 14.24
C PHE A 60 -8.82 13.72 13.66
N GLN A 61 -8.44 12.43 13.54
CA GLN A 61 -9.25 11.39 12.91
C GLN A 61 -9.73 10.38 13.97
N ASP A 62 -11.01 10.40 14.25
CA ASP A 62 -11.68 9.57 15.27
C ASP A 62 -12.43 8.35 14.70
N LYS A 63 -12.45 8.19 13.37
CA LYS A 63 -13.16 7.12 12.66
C LYS A 63 -12.32 6.58 11.51
N ASP A 64 -12.60 5.35 11.15
CA ASP A 64 -12.06 4.74 9.94
C ASP A 64 -12.49 5.52 8.69
N VAL A 65 -11.60 5.58 7.72
CA VAL A 65 -11.83 6.27 6.45
C VAL A 65 -11.60 5.29 5.31
N THR A 66 -12.65 5.00 4.56
CA THR A 66 -12.56 4.18 3.34
C THR A 66 -11.90 4.98 2.23
N THR A 67 -10.94 4.38 1.57
CA THR A 67 -10.18 4.98 0.47
C THR A 67 -9.80 3.92 -0.56
N VAL A 68 -9.01 4.32 -1.55
CA VAL A 68 -8.29 3.40 -2.43
C VAL A 68 -6.80 3.50 -2.15
N ASN A 69 -6.07 2.42 -2.34
CA ASN A 69 -4.63 2.38 -2.18
C ASN A 69 -3.94 1.70 -3.36
N THR A 70 -2.65 1.91 -3.47
CA THR A 70 -1.77 1.21 -4.42
C THR A 70 -0.74 0.41 -3.63
N PRO A 71 -0.49 -0.85 -4.01
CA PRO A 71 0.58 -1.61 -3.37
C PRO A 71 1.94 -1.00 -3.70
N VAL A 72 2.86 -1.06 -2.74
CA VAL A 72 4.29 -0.85 -3.01
C VAL A 72 4.85 -2.16 -3.54
N ILE A 73 5.40 -2.16 -4.75
CA ILE A 73 5.85 -3.37 -5.42
C ILE A 73 7.34 -3.31 -5.75
N LEU A 74 8.01 -4.46 -5.66
CA LEU A 74 9.35 -4.64 -6.18
C LEU A 74 9.25 -5.07 -7.65
N ILE A 75 9.84 -4.29 -8.54
CA ILE A 75 9.88 -4.63 -9.97
C ILE A 75 11.25 -5.15 -10.37
N VAL A 76 11.27 -6.16 -11.23
CA VAL A 76 12.47 -6.73 -11.82
C VAL A 76 12.37 -6.72 -13.35
N ASN A 77 13.52 -6.76 -14.03
CA ASN A 77 13.51 -6.96 -15.47
C ASN A 77 12.98 -8.37 -15.78
N LYS A 78 12.10 -8.49 -16.77
CA LYS A 78 11.52 -9.77 -17.20
C LYS A 78 12.54 -10.81 -17.65
N ASP A 79 13.77 -10.40 -18.01
CA ASP A 79 14.84 -11.28 -18.48
C ASP A 79 15.75 -11.79 -17.33
N VAL A 80 15.46 -11.42 -16.07
CA VAL A 80 16.08 -12.03 -14.87
C VAL A 80 15.61 -13.47 -14.79
N SER A 81 16.49 -14.38 -14.40
CA SER A 81 16.12 -15.81 -14.35
C SER A 81 15.09 -16.09 -13.25
N ASP A 82 14.22 -17.08 -13.51
CA ASP A 82 13.20 -17.50 -12.51
C ASP A 82 13.86 -17.93 -11.19
N GLU A 83 15.02 -18.59 -11.25
CA GLU A 83 15.75 -19.00 -10.06
C GLU A 83 16.22 -17.81 -9.21
N GLU A 84 16.70 -16.74 -9.85
CA GLU A 84 17.14 -15.53 -9.14
C GLU A 84 15.94 -14.80 -8.50
N VAL A 85 14.84 -14.63 -9.24
CA VAL A 85 13.64 -13.98 -8.71
C VAL A 85 13.00 -14.81 -7.61
N TYR A 86 12.94 -16.12 -7.74
CA TYR A 86 12.50 -17.03 -6.68
C TYR A 86 13.30 -16.81 -5.38
N LYS A 87 14.64 -16.77 -5.48
CA LYS A 87 15.53 -16.51 -4.32
C LYS A 87 15.36 -15.14 -3.71
N ILE A 88 15.11 -14.11 -4.53
CA ILE A 88 14.82 -12.75 -4.03
C ILE A 88 13.52 -12.78 -3.23
N THR A 89 12.46 -13.36 -3.77
CA THR A 89 11.15 -13.47 -3.12
C THR A 89 11.25 -14.28 -1.82
N GLU A 90 11.96 -15.40 -1.85
CA GLU A 90 12.25 -16.22 -0.67
C GLU A 90 13.03 -15.45 0.40
N SER A 91 14.00 -14.64 -0.02
CA SER A 91 14.77 -13.83 0.91
C SER A 91 13.91 -12.76 1.60
N ILE A 92 12.99 -12.13 0.89
CA ILE A 92 12.03 -11.18 1.46
C ILE A 92 11.12 -11.90 2.46
N TYR A 93 10.53 -13.02 2.06
CA TYR A 93 9.64 -13.82 2.89
C TYR A 93 10.29 -14.27 4.21
N ASN A 94 11.55 -14.63 4.18
CA ASN A 94 12.28 -15.12 5.36
C ASN A 94 12.81 -13.99 6.27
N ASN A 95 12.64 -12.72 5.90
CA ASN A 95 13.27 -11.59 6.59
C ASN A 95 12.32 -10.42 6.90
N PHE A 96 11.02 -10.66 7.06
CA PHE A 96 10.05 -9.60 7.38
C PHE A 96 10.44 -8.77 8.61
N ASP A 97 10.85 -9.42 9.70
CA ASP A 97 11.25 -8.73 10.93
C ASP A 97 12.42 -7.78 10.68
N TYR A 98 13.41 -8.20 9.92
CA TYR A 98 14.55 -7.34 9.57
C TYR A 98 14.09 -6.18 8.68
N LEU A 99 13.31 -6.44 7.63
CA LEU A 99 12.82 -5.44 6.70
C LEU A 99 12.00 -4.36 7.41
N SER A 100 11.16 -4.73 8.37
CA SER A 100 10.37 -3.79 9.18
C SER A 100 11.23 -2.80 9.99
N THR A 101 12.49 -3.14 10.26
CA THR A 101 13.45 -2.22 10.89
C THR A 101 14.14 -1.28 9.89
N VAL A 102 14.12 -1.63 8.60
CA VAL A 102 14.79 -0.85 7.54
C VAL A 102 13.91 0.29 7.05
N HIS A 103 12.63 0.03 6.85
CA HIS A 103 11.69 1.05 6.37
C HIS A 103 10.27 0.79 6.88
N GLU A 104 9.55 1.85 7.14
CA GLU A 104 8.22 1.80 7.74
C GLU A 104 7.19 1.05 6.91
N GLU A 105 7.26 1.17 5.59
CA GLU A 105 6.39 0.46 4.64
C GLU A 105 6.42 -1.07 4.81
N PHE A 106 7.56 -1.63 5.23
CA PHE A 106 7.67 -3.06 5.47
C PHE A 106 7.02 -3.55 6.76
N LYS A 107 6.56 -2.66 7.64
CA LYS A 107 5.85 -3.06 8.88
C LYS A 107 4.54 -3.77 8.59
N ASN A 108 3.91 -3.43 7.46
CA ASN A 108 2.64 -4.01 7.03
C ASN A 108 2.80 -5.18 6.05
N LEU A 109 4.05 -5.52 5.69
CA LEU A 109 4.33 -6.63 4.79
C LEU A 109 4.18 -7.95 5.56
N THR A 110 3.31 -8.82 5.06
CA THR A 110 3.05 -10.15 5.60
C THR A 110 3.12 -11.21 4.50
N ALA A 111 3.14 -12.47 4.90
CA ALA A 111 3.08 -13.58 3.94
C ALA A 111 1.81 -13.52 3.08
N GLU A 112 0.70 -13.13 3.68
CA GLU A 112 -0.61 -13.10 3.03
C GLU A 112 -0.70 -12.01 1.96
N ASN A 113 -0.11 -10.83 2.21
CA ASN A 113 -0.25 -9.68 1.30
C ASN A 113 0.94 -9.48 0.35
N MET A 114 2.06 -10.20 0.50
CA MET A 114 3.23 -10.00 -0.35
C MET A 114 3.02 -10.39 -1.83
N ALA A 115 1.97 -11.16 -2.12
CA ALA A 115 1.57 -11.53 -3.49
C ALA A 115 0.55 -10.54 -4.09
N GLU A 116 0.06 -9.58 -3.31
CA GLU A 116 -0.93 -8.60 -3.73
C GLU A 116 -0.27 -7.44 -4.50
N VAL A 117 -0.01 -7.65 -5.77
CA VAL A 117 0.68 -6.68 -6.64
C VAL A 117 -0.29 -5.85 -7.52
N GLY A 118 -1.59 -5.90 -7.20
CA GLY A 118 -2.62 -5.22 -7.99
C GLY A 118 -2.70 -5.77 -9.41
N GLY A 119 -2.84 -4.89 -10.40
CA GLY A 119 -2.93 -5.27 -11.83
C GLY A 119 -1.58 -5.55 -12.51
N VAL A 120 -0.46 -5.57 -11.77
CA VAL A 120 0.88 -5.82 -12.35
C VAL A 120 1.12 -7.33 -12.46
N PRO A 121 1.56 -7.85 -13.64
CA PRO A 121 1.85 -9.27 -13.77
C PRO A 121 3.04 -9.68 -12.92
N LEU A 122 2.92 -10.81 -12.22
CA LEU A 122 4.02 -11.41 -11.49
C LEU A 122 5.10 -11.95 -12.44
N HIS A 123 6.35 -11.87 -12.02
CA HIS A 123 7.43 -12.61 -12.66
C HIS A 123 7.27 -14.11 -12.35
N SER A 124 7.53 -14.99 -13.33
CA SER A 124 7.35 -16.45 -13.19
C SER A 124 8.10 -17.03 -11.97
N GLY A 125 9.29 -16.52 -11.64
CA GLY A 125 10.02 -16.94 -10.45
C GLY A 125 9.34 -16.55 -9.13
N ALA A 126 8.70 -15.38 -9.07
CA ALA A 126 7.92 -14.97 -7.90
C ALA A 126 6.63 -15.78 -7.79
N GLU A 127 5.93 -15.97 -8.91
CA GLU A 127 4.72 -16.80 -8.98
C GLU A 127 4.98 -18.23 -8.47
N ALA A 128 6.07 -18.86 -8.94
CA ALA A 128 6.47 -20.19 -8.48
C ALA A 128 6.71 -20.23 -6.96
N PHE A 129 7.39 -19.23 -6.41
CA PHE A 129 7.59 -19.14 -4.96
C PHE A 129 6.27 -19.04 -4.20
N TYR A 130 5.36 -18.17 -4.65
CA TYR A 130 4.07 -17.98 -3.98
C TYR A 130 3.20 -19.24 -4.05
N GLN A 131 3.21 -19.96 -5.17
CA GLN A 131 2.53 -21.26 -5.32
C GLN A 131 3.13 -22.32 -4.39
N ASP A 132 4.45 -22.41 -4.30
CA ASP A 132 5.15 -23.37 -3.40
C ASP A 132 4.84 -23.11 -1.92
N LYS A 133 4.55 -21.86 -1.55
CA LYS A 133 4.15 -21.48 -0.19
C LYS A 133 2.63 -21.52 0.03
N GLY A 134 1.83 -21.79 -1.01
CA GLY A 134 0.37 -21.80 -0.93
C GLY A 134 -0.24 -20.41 -0.75
N LEU A 135 0.45 -19.37 -1.21
CA LEU A 135 0.01 -17.97 -1.17
C LEU A 135 -0.73 -17.56 -2.46
N LEU A 136 -0.64 -18.38 -3.50
CA LEU A 136 -1.42 -18.30 -4.75
C LEU A 136 -2.02 -19.67 -5.06
N GLU A 137 -3.22 -19.67 -5.68
CA GLU A 137 -3.89 -20.87 -6.19
C GLU A 137 -3.28 -21.35 -7.51
#